data_2e667060a83a21730f144344cae9a522
#
_entry.id   2e667060a83a21730f144344cae9a522
#
_cell.length_a   1.000
_cell.length_b   1.000
_cell.length_c   1.000
_cell.angle_alpha   90.00
_cell.angle_beta   90.00
_cell.angle_gamma   90.00
#
_symmetry.space_group_name_H-M   'P 1'
#
loop_
_entity.id
_entity.type
_entity.pdbx_description
1 polymer ?
#
loop_
_entity_poly.entity_id
_entity_poly.type
_entity_poly.pdbx_seq_one_letter_code
_entity_poly.pdbx_strand_id
1 'polypeptide(L)'
;MKQFSHSKLQVYERCPLQYKLQYLSKIKVERENSVEAFMGSRVHDTLELLYRDLLKTKLNTLEDLLSFYDETWRVEWNDKIQINNKEFNKQHYYDLGKKCIKNYYERYYPFDQDQTIGIEDKITLKWGASEIIGYIDRLAREKKGVYTVHDYKTGKMMEQEYADKDRQLALYSIAVKEKFKEAKVVKLIWHYVAFGEDIISERSDEELKDLKQDILELIKEINQAEKDDNFPARETMCDWCGFWEYCPKKKHLFQIKKLPKNEYLKDSGVKLANKYIELSERKSIINKKAKTEVESLQNEMEKVEEAILKYAEKHKIETVQGSEMQVIINKNKDYVFPTKSSDLERYEELENLLKETKYWDSVSSINSYKIEQLLAENKIDEKLKKKIIALAPVEEVVKISIRKK
;
A
#
# COMPACT_ATOMS: atom_id res chain seq x y z
N MET A 1 18.08 -12.25 22.40
CA MET A 1 17.92 -12.18 20.94
C MET A 1 16.55 -11.60 20.64
N LYS A 2 16.46 -10.75 19.62
CA LYS A 2 15.19 -10.16 19.21
C LYS A 2 14.43 -11.14 18.32
N GLN A 3 13.15 -11.37 18.64
CA GLN A 3 12.33 -12.35 17.93
C GLN A 3 11.48 -11.71 16.83
N PHE A 4 11.50 -12.33 15.68
CA PHE A 4 10.68 -12.02 14.51
C PHE A 4 9.86 -13.24 14.11
N SER A 5 8.80 -13.01 13.34
CA SER A 5 8.05 -14.04 12.61
C SER A 5 7.74 -13.53 11.21
N HIS A 6 7.35 -14.40 10.28
CA HIS A 6 6.91 -13.98 8.96
C HIS A 6 5.84 -12.88 9.06
N SER A 7 4.81 -13.10 9.87
CA SER A 7 3.72 -12.11 10.05
C SER A 7 4.20 -10.79 10.65
N LYS A 8 5.16 -10.83 11.57
CA LYS A 8 5.73 -9.62 12.18
C LYS A 8 6.52 -8.78 11.16
N LEU A 9 7.29 -9.42 10.30
CA LEU A 9 8.00 -8.77 9.19
C LEU A 9 7.02 -8.17 8.18
N GLN A 10 6.00 -8.94 7.79
CA GLN A 10 4.96 -8.49 6.86
C GLN A 10 4.18 -7.27 7.37
N VAL A 11 3.91 -7.20 8.68
CA VAL A 11 3.25 -6.01 9.27
C VAL A 11 4.11 -4.77 9.13
N TYR A 12 5.44 -4.87 9.31
CA TYR A 12 6.33 -3.73 9.13
C TYR A 12 6.38 -3.26 7.66
N GLU A 13 6.55 -4.18 6.72
CA GLU A 13 6.55 -3.88 5.28
C GLU A 13 5.25 -3.19 4.85
N ARG A 14 4.13 -3.67 5.36
CA ARG A 14 2.82 -3.10 5.09
C ARG A 14 2.67 -1.70 5.68
N CYS A 15 2.99 -1.53 6.97
CA CYS A 15 2.89 -0.25 7.65
C CYS A 15 3.80 -0.20 8.89
N PRO A 16 4.94 0.53 8.86
CA PRO A 16 5.81 0.68 10.01
C PRO A 16 5.10 1.18 11.26
N LEU A 17 4.15 2.13 11.14
CA LEU A 17 3.37 2.59 12.29
C LEU A 17 2.54 1.46 12.91
N GLN A 18 1.91 0.61 12.11
CA GLN A 18 1.18 -0.56 12.64
C GLN A 18 2.11 -1.50 13.40
N TYR A 19 3.31 -1.74 12.88
CA TYR A 19 4.33 -2.53 13.57
C TYR A 19 4.68 -1.92 14.94
N LYS A 20 4.95 -0.61 15.00
CA LYS A 20 5.23 0.09 16.26
C LYS A 20 4.08 -0.09 17.25
N LEU A 21 2.86 0.21 16.85
CA LEU A 21 1.69 0.15 17.73
C LEU A 21 1.44 -1.28 18.24
N GLN A 22 1.57 -2.28 17.37
CA GLN A 22 1.26 -3.67 17.69
C GLN A 22 2.35 -4.37 18.49
N TYR A 23 3.63 -4.19 18.14
CA TYR A 23 4.72 -5.00 18.67
C TYR A 23 5.64 -4.24 19.64
N LEU A 24 5.81 -2.94 19.50
CA LEU A 24 6.66 -2.14 20.38
C LEU A 24 5.83 -1.50 21.50
N SER A 25 4.80 -0.76 21.14
CA SER A 25 3.88 -0.12 22.11
C SER A 25 2.89 -1.11 22.72
N LYS A 26 2.74 -2.30 22.13
CA LYS A 26 1.84 -3.40 22.58
C LYS A 26 0.41 -2.92 22.85
N ILE A 27 -0.08 -1.97 22.03
CA ILE A 27 -1.44 -1.47 22.16
C ILE A 27 -2.40 -2.61 21.84
N LYS A 28 -3.23 -2.96 22.82
CA LYS A 28 -4.30 -3.94 22.61
C LYS A 28 -5.47 -3.24 21.92
N VAL A 29 -5.74 -3.62 20.69
CA VAL A 29 -6.99 -3.27 20.01
C VAL A 29 -7.89 -4.49 20.05
N GLU A 30 -9.17 -4.28 20.30
CA GLU A 30 -10.16 -5.35 20.10
C GLU A 30 -10.14 -5.71 18.61
N ARG A 31 -9.52 -6.84 18.30
CA ARG A 31 -9.64 -7.43 16.97
C ARG A 31 -10.94 -8.22 16.96
N GLU A 32 -11.81 -7.84 16.09
CA GLU A 32 -12.95 -8.69 15.76
C GLU A 32 -12.40 -10.00 15.19
N ASN A 33 -12.66 -11.11 15.86
CA ASN A 33 -12.34 -12.43 15.31
C ASN A 33 -13.31 -12.67 14.17
N SER A 34 -12.84 -12.72 12.92
CA SER A 34 -13.69 -13.05 11.81
C SER A 34 -14.08 -14.53 11.88
N VAL A 35 -15.28 -14.84 11.42
CA VAL A 35 -15.79 -16.22 11.35
C VAL A 35 -14.91 -17.09 10.46
N GLU A 36 -14.28 -16.51 9.42
CA GLU A 36 -13.34 -17.20 8.54
C GLU A 36 -12.10 -17.67 9.30
N ALA A 37 -11.52 -16.80 10.14
CA ALA A 37 -10.38 -17.15 10.97
C ALA A 37 -10.74 -18.18 12.04
N PHE A 38 -11.91 -18.03 12.64
CA PHE A 38 -12.44 -19.01 13.60
C PHE A 38 -12.65 -20.39 12.96
N MET A 39 -13.32 -20.45 11.80
CA MET A 39 -13.51 -21.69 11.04
C MET A 39 -12.15 -22.31 10.67
N GLY A 40 -11.24 -21.50 10.15
CA GLY A 40 -9.91 -21.96 9.80
C GLY A 40 -9.19 -22.63 10.97
N SER A 41 -9.20 -22.00 12.16
CA SER A 41 -8.61 -22.61 13.36
C SER A 41 -9.25 -23.95 13.70
N ARG A 42 -10.58 -24.08 13.66
CA ARG A 42 -11.27 -25.37 13.95
C ARG A 42 -10.91 -26.45 12.94
N VAL A 43 -10.73 -26.11 11.66
CA VAL A 43 -10.26 -27.05 10.65
C VAL A 43 -8.83 -27.49 10.93
N HIS A 44 -7.91 -26.55 11.27
CA HIS A 44 -6.52 -26.88 11.65
C HIS A 44 -6.48 -27.80 12.87
N ASP A 45 -7.22 -27.49 13.94
CA ASP A 45 -7.26 -28.32 15.15
C ASP A 45 -7.73 -29.76 14.82
N THR A 46 -8.67 -29.92 13.89
CA THR A 46 -9.19 -31.23 13.48
C THR A 46 -8.16 -32.02 12.67
N LEU A 47 -7.46 -31.36 11.75
CA LEU A 47 -6.39 -32.02 10.97
C LEU A 47 -5.16 -32.30 11.84
N GLU A 48 -4.88 -31.44 12.83
CA GLU A 48 -3.86 -31.69 13.83
C GLU A 48 -4.18 -32.95 14.65
N LEU A 49 -5.42 -33.10 15.13
CA LEU A 49 -5.89 -34.30 15.83
C LEU A 49 -5.71 -35.56 14.99
N LEU A 50 -6.08 -35.53 13.71
CA LEU A 50 -5.91 -36.66 12.80
C LEU A 50 -4.47 -37.17 12.80
N TYR A 51 -3.51 -36.29 12.54
CA TYR A 51 -2.10 -36.70 12.43
C TYR A 51 -1.46 -36.97 13.80
N ARG A 52 -1.90 -36.33 14.87
CA ARG A 52 -1.47 -36.61 16.25
C ARG A 52 -1.91 -38.03 16.68
N ASP A 53 -3.11 -38.44 16.32
CA ASP A 53 -3.62 -39.80 16.59
C ASP A 53 -2.94 -40.84 15.69
N LEU A 54 -2.68 -40.48 14.42
CA LEU A 54 -1.97 -41.35 13.48
C LEU A 54 -0.54 -41.66 13.96
N LEU A 55 0.15 -40.70 14.55
CA LEU A 55 1.46 -40.92 15.19
C LEU A 55 1.40 -41.95 16.34
N LYS A 56 0.21 -42.13 16.94
CA LYS A 56 -0.07 -43.13 17.99
C LYS A 56 -0.72 -44.39 17.42
N THR A 57 -0.62 -44.58 16.09
CA THR A 57 -1.20 -45.72 15.37
C THR A 57 -2.72 -45.82 15.41
N LYS A 58 -3.40 -44.70 15.73
CA LYS A 58 -4.88 -44.61 15.69
C LYS A 58 -5.30 -43.89 14.43
N LEU A 59 -6.02 -44.60 13.55
CA LEU A 59 -6.65 -44.02 12.37
C LEU A 59 -8.08 -43.60 12.70
N ASN A 60 -8.30 -42.29 12.70
CA ASN A 60 -9.64 -41.75 12.92
C ASN A 60 -10.50 -41.95 11.68
N THR A 61 -11.81 -42.27 11.89
CA THR A 61 -12.77 -42.22 10.82
C THR A 61 -13.16 -40.76 10.49
N LEU A 62 -13.76 -40.53 9.33
CA LEU A 62 -14.29 -39.22 8.99
C LEU A 62 -15.32 -38.75 10.03
N GLU A 63 -16.12 -39.66 10.56
CA GLU A 63 -17.14 -39.38 11.55
C GLU A 63 -16.53 -38.93 12.90
N ASP A 64 -15.44 -39.54 13.31
CA ASP A 64 -14.69 -39.13 14.52
C ASP A 64 -14.19 -37.67 14.38
N LEU A 65 -13.64 -37.32 13.21
CA LEU A 65 -13.11 -35.99 12.93
C LEU A 65 -14.21 -34.94 12.84
N LEU A 66 -15.34 -35.24 12.20
CA LEU A 66 -16.49 -34.35 12.14
C LEU A 66 -17.12 -34.13 13.51
N SER A 67 -17.18 -35.19 14.35
CA SER A 67 -17.63 -35.08 15.73
C SER A 67 -16.75 -34.18 16.58
N PHE A 68 -15.42 -34.28 16.43
CA PHE A 68 -14.49 -33.40 17.10
C PHE A 68 -14.64 -31.93 16.64
N TYR A 69 -14.79 -31.71 15.33
CA TYR A 69 -15.04 -30.38 14.78
C TYR A 69 -16.35 -29.78 15.34
N ASP A 70 -17.45 -30.58 15.41
CA ASP A 70 -18.73 -30.15 15.92
C ASP A 70 -18.63 -29.72 17.39
N GLU A 71 -17.90 -30.49 18.20
CA GLU A 71 -17.70 -30.16 19.60
C GLU A 71 -16.85 -28.89 19.78
N THR A 72 -15.70 -28.81 19.12
CA THR A 72 -14.81 -27.64 19.23
C THR A 72 -15.50 -26.38 18.69
N TRP A 73 -16.26 -26.47 17.61
CA TRP A 73 -17.08 -25.37 17.10
C TRP A 73 -18.08 -24.88 18.16
N ARG A 74 -18.80 -25.79 18.80
CA ARG A 74 -19.82 -25.49 19.81
C ARG A 74 -19.22 -24.86 21.07
N VAL A 75 -18.10 -25.37 21.53
CA VAL A 75 -17.45 -24.92 22.77
C VAL A 75 -16.77 -23.56 22.60
N GLU A 76 -16.10 -23.34 21.48
CA GLU A 76 -15.27 -22.14 21.25
C GLU A 76 -16.04 -20.97 20.62
N TRP A 77 -17.25 -21.25 20.10
CA TRP A 77 -18.08 -20.18 19.53
C TRP A 77 -18.51 -19.18 20.59
N ASN A 78 -18.34 -17.88 20.29
CA ASN A 78 -18.79 -16.80 21.17
C ASN A 78 -19.25 -15.58 20.36
N ASP A 79 -19.98 -14.66 21.01
CA ASP A 79 -20.61 -13.49 20.38
C ASP A 79 -19.62 -12.43 19.86
N LYS A 80 -18.32 -12.56 20.15
CA LYS A 80 -17.28 -11.67 19.60
C LYS A 80 -16.84 -12.08 18.20
N ILE A 81 -17.30 -13.23 17.70
CA ILE A 81 -17.02 -13.70 16.35
C ILE A 81 -17.93 -12.96 15.37
N GLN A 82 -17.30 -12.17 14.46
CA GLN A 82 -18.01 -11.35 13.51
C GLN A 82 -18.17 -12.05 12.16
N ILE A 83 -19.37 -11.97 11.61
CA ILE A 83 -19.69 -12.39 10.23
C ILE A 83 -19.79 -11.11 9.40
N ASN A 84 -18.70 -10.76 8.69
CA ASN A 84 -18.63 -9.52 7.94
C ASN A 84 -19.36 -9.60 6.59
N ASN A 85 -19.41 -10.78 5.98
CA ASN A 85 -20.17 -10.97 4.75
C ASN A 85 -21.64 -11.25 5.07
N LYS A 86 -22.52 -10.31 4.76
CA LYS A 86 -23.97 -10.39 5.03
C LYS A 86 -24.71 -11.43 4.19
N GLU A 87 -24.11 -11.95 3.14
CA GLU A 87 -24.70 -13.02 2.30
C GLU A 87 -24.66 -14.38 2.98
N PHE A 88 -23.77 -14.56 3.96
CA PHE A 88 -23.54 -15.81 4.65
C PHE A 88 -23.88 -15.69 6.13
N ASN A 89 -24.25 -16.82 6.73
CA ASN A 89 -24.57 -16.93 8.13
C ASN A 89 -23.63 -17.91 8.85
N LYS A 90 -23.78 -18.07 10.16
CA LYS A 90 -23.01 -19.00 10.98
C LYS A 90 -23.04 -20.42 10.43
N GLN A 91 -24.21 -20.89 9.97
CA GLN A 91 -24.41 -22.25 9.45
C GLN A 91 -23.58 -22.46 8.18
N HIS A 92 -23.53 -21.46 7.28
CA HIS A 92 -22.72 -21.54 6.06
C HIS A 92 -21.24 -21.83 6.36
N TYR A 93 -20.64 -21.10 7.31
CA TYR A 93 -19.22 -21.29 7.67
C TYR A 93 -18.99 -22.61 8.42
N TYR A 94 -19.94 -23.01 9.24
CA TYR A 94 -19.89 -24.32 9.90
C TYR A 94 -19.87 -25.46 8.88
N ASP A 95 -20.76 -25.43 7.89
CA ASP A 95 -20.85 -26.44 6.84
C ASP A 95 -19.62 -26.41 5.91
N LEU A 96 -19.10 -25.21 5.63
CA LEU A 96 -17.86 -25.04 4.85
C LEU A 96 -16.67 -25.69 5.56
N GLY A 97 -16.52 -25.53 6.87
CA GLY A 97 -15.47 -26.18 7.65
C GLY A 97 -15.59 -27.71 7.62
N LYS A 98 -16.78 -28.26 7.74
CA LYS A 98 -17.03 -29.71 7.57
C LYS A 98 -16.65 -30.18 6.16
N LYS A 99 -16.98 -29.41 5.14
CA LYS A 99 -16.57 -29.68 3.76
C LYS A 99 -15.04 -29.70 3.61
N CYS A 100 -14.33 -28.77 4.23
CA CYS A 100 -12.88 -28.73 4.23
C CYS A 100 -12.29 -30.05 4.76
N ILE A 101 -12.76 -30.51 5.90
CA ILE A 101 -12.31 -31.75 6.54
C ILE A 101 -12.62 -32.96 5.65
N LYS A 102 -13.83 -33.03 5.11
CA LYS A 102 -14.26 -34.11 4.21
C LYS A 102 -13.39 -34.18 2.95
N ASN A 103 -13.20 -33.03 2.27
CA ASN A 103 -12.37 -32.96 1.07
C ASN A 103 -10.93 -33.48 1.33
N TYR A 104 -10.36 -33.04 2.45
CA TYR A 104 -9.02 -33.48 2.83
C TYR A 104 -8.98 -34.97 3.14
N TYR A 105 -9.95 -35.48 3.93
CA TYR A 105 -10.05 -36.88 4.31
C TYR A 105 -10.17 -37.79 3.07
N GLU A 106 -11.11 -37.50 2.19
CA GLU A 106 -11.37 -38.29 0.98
C GLU A 106 -10.18 -38.34 0.03
N ARG A 107 -9.40 -37.24 -0.03
CA ARG A 107 -8.23 -37.14 -0.90
C ARG A 107 -7.02 -37.91 -0.37
N TYR A 108 -6.81 -37.93 0.92
CA TYR A 108 -5.58 -38.46 1.52
C TYR A 108 -5.74 -39.78 2.27
N TYR A 109 -6.96 -40.28 2.47
CA TYR A 109 -7.14 -41.59 3.10
C TYR A 109 -6.41 -42.69 2.31
N PRO A 110 -5.65 -43.59 2.95
CA PRO A 110 -5.47 -43.84 4.38
C PRO A 110 -4.34 -43.06 5.06
N PHE A 111 -3.82 -41.93 4.50
CA PHE A 111 -2.80 -41.06 5.05
C PHE A 111 -1.39 -41.68 5.12
N ASP A 112 -1.04 -42.49 4.12
CA ASP A 112 0.22 -43.22 4.00
C ASP A 112 1.20 -42.66 2.93
N GLN A 113 0.88 -41.45 2.39
CA GLN A 113 1.66 -40.81 1.33
C GLN A 113 3.06 -40.37 1.81
N ASP A 114 3.19 -40.09 3.10
CA ASP A 114 4.42 -39.67 3.75
C ASP A 114 4.43 -40.03 5.25
N GLN A 115 5.61 -39.98 5.87
CA GLN A 115 5.75 -40.18 7.30
C GLN A 115 5.74 -38.82 8.01
N THR A 116 4.67 -38.51 8.74
CA THR A 116 4.61 -37.34 9.64
C THR A 116 5.69 -37.45 10.73
N ILE A 117 6.49 -36.39 10.90
CA ILE A 117 7.58 -36.31 11.87
C ILE A 117 7.44 -35.12 12.81
N GLY A 118 6.54 -34.16 12.52
CA GLY A 118 6.24 -32.99 13.34
C GLY A 118 4.85 -32.46 13.05
N ILE A 119 4.17 -31.96 14.08
CA ILE A 119 2.83 -31.36 14.01
C ILE A 119 2.89 -30.12 14.89
N GLU A 120 2.44 -28.96 14.37
CA GLU A 120 2.60 -27.66 15.04
C GLU A 120 4.07 -27.46 15.51
N ASP A 121 5.01 -27.91 14.65
CA ASP A 121 6.43 -27.96 15.01
C ASP A 121 7.01 -26.54 15.01
N LYS A 122 7.43 -26.09 16.19
CA LYS A 122 8.07 -24.78 16.32
C LYS A 122 9.43 -24.78 15.65
N ILE A 123 9.58 -23.95 14.65
CA ILE A 123 10.87 -23.67 14.04
C ILE A 123 11.53 -22.44 14.66
N THR A 124 12.85 -22.46 14.67
CA THR A 124 13.67 -21.36 15.18
C THR A 124 14.93 -21.24 14.31
N LEU A 125 15.03 -20.13 13.59
CA LEU A 125 16.21 -19.76 12.81
C LEU A 125 17.00 -18.68 13.56
N LYS A 126 18.25 -18.96 13.89
CA LYS A 126 19.14 -18.03 14.60
C LYS A 126 20.10 -17.36 13.64
N TRP A 127 19.86 -16.09 13.33
CA TRP A 127 20.67 -15.33 12.40
C TRP A 127 21.29 -14.10 13.08
N GLY A 128 22.54 -14.24 13.52
CA GLY A 128 23.23 -13.20 14.29
C GLY A 128 22.55 -12.90 15.63
N ALA A 129 22.18 -11.65 15.85
CA ALA A 129 21.46 -11.22 17.07
C ALA A 129 19.95 -11.39 17.00
N SER A 130 19.42 -11.92 15.90
CA SER A 130 17.99 -12.08 15.65
C SER A 130 17.59 -13.55 15.57
N GLU A 131 16.35 -13.82 15.95
CA GLU A 131 15.74 -15.14 15.93
C GLU A 131 14.41 -15.05 15.15
N ILE A 132 14.22 -15.90 14.15
CA ILE A 132 12.96 -16.02 13.42
C ILE A 132 12.24 -17.26 13.91
N ILE A 133 11.01 -17.09 14.35
CA ILE A 133 10.15 -18.16 14.83
C ILE A 133 8.95 -18.35 13.93
N GLY A 134 8.51 -19.59 13.78
CA GLY A 134 7.30 -19.98 13.09
C GLY A 134 6.80 -21.32 13.59
N TYR A 135 5.66 -21.76 13.05
CA TYR A 135 5.06 -23.04 13.34
C TYR A 135 4.70 -23.71 12.02
N ILE A 136 5.08 -24.95 11.87
CA ILE A 136 4.76 -25.78 10.69
C ILE A 136 3.54 -26.62 11.07
N ASP A 137 2.43 -26.48 10.36
CA ASP A 137 1.21 -27.23 10.65
C ASP A 137 1.50 -28.74 10.66
N ARG A 138 2.16 -29.24 9.60
CA ARG A 138 2.65 -30.62 9.54
C ARG A 138 3.99 -30.73 8.78
N LEU A 139 4.96 -31.34 9.38
CA LEU A 139 6.23 -31.71 8.75
C LEU A 139 6.25 -33.22 8.52
N ALA A 140 6.58 -33.62 7.31
CA ALA A 140 6.65 -35.02 6.93
C ALA A 140 7.95 -35.36 6.19
N ARG A 141 8.24 -36.65 6.11
CA ARG A 141 9.34 -37.22 5.32
C ARG A 141 8.79 -38.27 4.37
N GLU A 142 8.96 -38.06 3.06
CA GLU A 142 8.55 -39.03 2.05
C GLU A 142 9.59 -40.16 1.91
N LYS A 143 10.86 -39.81 1.83
CA LYS A 143 12.01 -40.72 1.72
C LYS A 143 13.28 -40.04 2.25
N LYS A 144 14.39 -40.78 2.30
CA LYS A 144 15.67 -40.22 2.77
C LYS A 144 16.05 -38.96 1.98
N GLY A 145 16.19 -37.83 2.67
CA GLY A 145 16.58 -36.55 2.09
C GLY A 145 15.42 -35.74 1.43
N VAL A 146 14.20 -36.27 1.43
CA VAL A 146 13.02 -35.54 0.92
C VAL A 146 12.04 -35.31 2.04
N TYR A 147 11.82 -34.02 2.33
CA TYR A 147 10.91 -33.55 3.37
C TYR A 147 9.77 -32.78 2.75
N THR A 148 8.64 -32.72 3.45
CA THR A 148 7.45 -31.98 3.01
C THR A 148 6.92 -31.13 4.14
N VAL A 149 6.77 -29.85 3.87
CA VAL A 149 6.06 -28.88 4.74
C VAL A 149 4.65 -28.74 4.21
N HIS A 150 3.67 -29.08 5.05
CA HIS A 150 2.24 -28.96 4.74
C HIS A 150 1.66 -27.77 5.50
N ASP A 151 0.84 -26.99 4.81
CA ASP A 151 0.14 -25.81 5.34
C ASP A 151 -1.32 -25.87 4.86
N TYR A 152 -2.28 -25.79 5.78
CA TYR A 152 -3.70 -25.92 5.46
C TYR A 152 -4.35 -24.54 5.26
N LYS A 153 -5.00 -24.37 4.11
CA LYS A 153 -5.66 -23.11 3.73
C LYS A 153 -7.15 -23.33 3.53
N THR A 154 -7.94 -22.61 4.31
CA THR A 154 -9.42 -22.60 4.19
C THR A 154 -9.92 -21.41 3.36
N GLY A 155 -9.04 -20.48 2.99
CA GLY A 155 -9.34 -19.28 2.22
C GLY A 155 -9.30 -19.48 0.72
N LYS A 156 -9.27 -18.36 -0.02
CA LYS A 156 -9.16 -18.37 -1.49
C LYS A 156 -7.85 -18.98 -1.95
N MET A 157 -7.93 -19.74 -3.04
CA MET A 157 -6.75 -20.32 -3.67
C MET A 157 -5.91 -19.22 -4.31
N MET A 158 -4.59 -19.29 -4.12
CA MET A 158 -3.62 -18.43 -4.81
C MET A 158 -3.21 -19.06 -6.15
N GLU A 159 -2.65 -18.27 -7.04
CA GLU A 159 -2.04 -18.77 -8.26
C GLU A 159 -0.64 -19.34 -7.96
N GLN A 160 -0.16 -20.29 -8.81
CA GLN A 160 1.13 -20.95 -8.65
C GLN A 160 2.28 -19.94 -8.51
N GLU A 161 2.26 -18.86 -9.31
CA GLU A 161 3.30 -17.82 -9.27
C GLU A 161 3.44 -17.14 -7.89
N TYR A 162 2.34 -16.98 -7.17
CA TYR A 162 2.38 -16.42 -5.81
C TYR A 162 2.89 -17.44 -4.79
N ALA A 163 2.53 -18.73 -4.95
CA ALA A 163 3.06 -19.79 -4.13
C ALA A 163 4.59 -19.92 -4.30
N ASP A 164 5.08 -19.79 -5.53
CA ASP A 164 6.51 -19.85 -5.85
C ASP A 164 7.32 -18.65 -5.26
N LYS A 165 6.64 -17.58 -4.89
CA LYS A 165 7.22 -16.40 -4.23
C LYS A 165 6.89 -16.32 -2.74
N ASP A 166 6.11 -17.25 -2.19
CA ASP A 166 5.71 -17.21 -0.79
C ASP A 166 6.91 -17.33 0.14
N ARG A 167 7.04 -16.38 1.03
CA ARG A 167 8.14 -16.28 1.99
C ARG A 167 7.93 -17.17 3.21
N GLN A 168 6.68 -17.43 3.62
CA GLN A 168 6.39 -18.15 4.86
C GLN A 168 6.91 -19.58 4.79
N LEU A 169 6.48 -20.36 3.77
CA LEU A 169 6.90 -21.74 3.63
C LEU A 169 8.37 -21.84 3.19
N ALA A 170 8.87 -20.85 2.44
CA ALA A 170 10.30 -20.78 2.11
C ALA A 170 11.18 -20.64 3.36
N LEU A 171 10.76 -19.85 4.37
CA LEU A 171 11.43 -19.80 5.69
C LEU A 171 11.41 -21.16 6.39
N TYR A 172 10.30 -21.90 6.28
CA TYR A 172 10.19 -23.24 6.83
C TYR A 172 11.11 -24.22 6.13
N SER A 173 11.29 -24.08 4.81
CA SER A 173 12.29 -24.87 4.06
C SER A 173 13.71 -24.64 4.59
N ILE A 174 14.11 -23.39 4.85
CA ILE A 174 15.41 -23.09 5.46
C ILE A 174 15.54 -23.79 6.82
N ALA A 175 14.51 -23.72 7.66
CA ALA A 175 14.54 -24.33 9.00
C ALA A 175 14.65 -25.85 8.93
N VAL A 176 13.95 -26.49 8.00
CA VAL A 176 14.05 -27.96 7.79
C VAL A 176 15.46 -28.33 7.35
N LYS A 177 16.06 -27.60 6.39
CA LYS A 177 17.45 -27.87 5.92
C LYS A 177 18.50 -27.59 7.01
N GLU A 178 18.28 -26.61 7.88
CA GLU A 178 19.17 -26.35 9.03
C GLU A 178 19.05 -27.45 10.10
N LYS A 179 17.84 -27.96 10.36
CA LYS A 179 17.55 -29.01 11.35
C LYS A 179 17.98 -30.41 10.86
N PHE A 180 17.72 -30.74 9.61
CA PHE A 180 18.01 -32.03 9.00
C PHE A 180 19.08 -31.89 7.91
N LYS A 181 20.33 -32.18 8.24
CA LYS A 181 21.47 -31.99 7.34
C LYS A 181 21.41 -32.86 6.07
N GLU A 182 20.67 -33.95 6.14
CA GLU A 182 20.41 -34.82 5.01
C GLU A 182 19.29 -34.34 4.07
N ALA A 183 18.56 -33.25 4.43
CA ALA A 183 17.50 -32.71 3.62
C ALA A 183 18.05 -32.09 2.32
N LYS A 184 17.81 -32.79 1.19
CA LYS A 184 18.18 -32.33 -0.16
C LYS A 184 17.04 -31.52 -0.79
N VAL A 185 15.81 -32.01 -0.63
CA VAL A 185 14.61 -31.44 -1.18
C VAL A 185 13.62 -31.17 -0.05
N VAL A 186 13.02 -29.99 -0.05
CA VAL A 186 11.91 -29.64 0.82
C VAL A 186 10.76 -29.16 -0.04
N LYS A 187 9.74 -30.01 -0.17
CA LYS A 187 8.48 -29.66 -0.85
C LYS A 187 7.64 -28.79 0.05
N LEU A 188 7.01 -27.79 -0.52
CA LEU A 188 6.11 -26.86 0.16
C LEU A 188 4.72 -27.08 -0.42
N ILE A 189 3.77 -27.52 0.41
CA ILE A 189 2.42 -27.85 -0.04
C ILE A 189 1.40 -26.99 0.70
N TRP A 190 0.62 -26.21 -0.06
CA TRP A 190 -0.57 -25.53 0.41
C TRP A 190 -1.78 -26.39 0.07
N HIS A 191 -2.43 -26.94 1.09
CA HIS A 191 -3.67 -27.69 0.95
C HIS A 191 -4.86 -26.72 1.00
N TYR A 192 -5.42 -26.40 -0.16
CA TYR A 192 -6.66 -25.61 -0.25
C TYR A 192 -7.85 -26.48 0.01
N VAL A 193 -8.05 -26.81 1.29
CA VAL A 193 -9.01 -27.83 1.74
C VAL A 193 -10.46 -27.52 1.38
N ALA A 194 -10.84 -26.25 1.23
CA ALA A 194 -12.18 -25.87 0.79
C ALA A 194 -12.47 -26.28 -0.67
N PHE A 195 -11.43 -26.43 -1.48
CA PHE A 195 -11.49 -26.78 -2.91
C PHE A 195 -11.08 -28.22 -3.17
N GLY A 196 -10.40 -28.87 -2.21
CA GLY A 196 -9.80 -30.19 -2.40
C GLY A 196 -8.61 -30.17 -3.34
N GLU A 197 -7.91 -29.03 -3.43
CA GLU A 197 -6.78 -28.83 -4.35
C GLU A 197 -5.49 -28.51 -3.58
N ASP A 198 -4.34 -28.83 -4.20
CA ASP A 198 -3.05 -28.52 -3.65
C ASP A 198 -2.23 -27.65 -4.61
N ILE A 199 -1.45 -26.76 -4.04
CA ILE A 199 -0.38 -26.06 -4.75
C ILE A 199 0.94 -26.53 -4.15
N ILE A 200 1.84 -26.95 -5.03
CA ILE A 200 3.16 -27.48 -4.63
C ILE A 200 4.23 -26.57 -5.19
N SER A 201 5.22 -26.25 -4.36
CA SER A 201 6.39 -25.49 -4.77
C SER A 201 7.64 -26.03 -4.09
N GLU A 202 8.80 -25.75 -4.68
CA GLU A 202 10.13 -26.04 -4.12
C GLU A 202 10.98 -24.77 -4.21
N ARG A 203 12.04 -24.70 -3.43
CA ARG A 203 13.02 -23.62 -3.49
C ARG A 203 14.41 -24.19 -3.67
N SER A 204 15.14 -23.63 -4.62
CA SER A 204 16.57 -23.87 -4.77
C SER A 204 17.37 -23.31 -3.58
N ASP A 205 18.57 -23.78 -3.39
CA ASP A 205 19.46 -23.27 -2.33
C ASP A 205 19.84 -21.80 -2.57
N GLU A 206 19.88 -21.37 -3.82
CA GLU A 206 20.14 -19.96 -4.21
C GLU A 206 18.97 -19.06 -3.79
N GLU A 207 17.74 -19.42 -4.16
CA GLU A 207 16.55 -18.67 -3.74
C GLU A 207 16.41 -18.58 -2.21
N LEU A 208 16.75 -19.65 -1.49
CA LEU A 208 16.72 -19.65 -0.02
C LEU A 208 17.81 -18.77 0.57
N LYS A 209 18.97 -18.68 -0.08
CA LYS A 209 20.06 -17.79 0.34
C LYS A 209 19.70 -16.33 0.11
N ASP A 210 19.10 -16.01 -1.04
CA ASP A 210 18.66 -14.66 -1.38
C ASP A 210 17.54 -14.22 -0.41
N LEU A 211 16.56 -15.07 -0.17
CA LEU A 211 15.50 -14.82 0.82
C LEU A 211 16.08 -14.54 2.22
N LYS A 212 17.08 -15.29 2.64
CA LYS A 212 17.76 -15.05 3.93
C LYS A 212 18.39 -13.67 3.96
N GLN A 213 19.04 -13.25 2.87
CA GLN A 213 19.67 -11.93 2.76
C GLN A 213 18.63 -10.82 2.85
N ASP A 214 17.55 -10.91 2.08
CA ASP A 214 16.45 -9.94 2.07
C ASP A 214 15.84 -9.76 3.47
N ILE A 215 15.65 -10.86 4.18
CA ILE A 215 15.10 -10.81 5.55
C ILE A 215 16.08 -10.16 6.52
N LEU A 216 17.39 -10.43 6.38
CA LEU A 216 18.40 -9.79 7.21
C LEU A 216 18.47 -8.28 6.95
N GLU A 217 18.32 -7.84 5.72
CA GLU A 217 18.24 -6.42 5.35
C GLU A 217 16.99 -5.76 5.93
N LEU A 218 15.82 -6.41 5.81
CA LEU A 218 14.58 -5.95 6.41
C LEU A 218 14.70 -5.83 7.95
N ILE A 219 15.31 -6.80 8.60
CA ILE A 219 15.55 -6.76 10.06
C ILE A 219 16.48 -5.60 10.44
N LYS A 220 17.49 -5.33 9.61
CA LYS A 220 18.39 -4.18 9.81
C LYS A 220 17.62 -2.85 9.66
N GLU A 221 16.74 -2.73 8.66
CA GLU A 221 15.86 -1.57 8.48
C GLU A 221 14.95 -1.38 9.71
N ILE A 222 14.30 -2.44 10.19
CA ILE A 222 13.45 -2.37 11.39
C ILE A 222 14.26 -1.91 12.60
N ASN A 223 15.45 -2.45 12.79
CA ASN A 223 16.31 -2.08 13.92
C ASN A 223 16.76 -0.61 13.83
N GLN A 224 16.99 -0.09 12.63
CA GLN A 224 17.30 1.31 12.44
C GLN A 224 16.08 2.19 12.72
N ALA A 225 14.90 1.83 12.19
CA ALA A 225 13.65 2.52 12.46
C ALA A 225 13.33 2.61 13.97
N GLU A 226 13.67 1.56 14.74
CA GLU A 226 13.52 1.58 16.20
C GLU A 226 14.50 2.52 16.91
N LYS A 227 15.74 2.63 16.43
CA LYS A 227 16.73 3.57 16.98
C LYS A 227 16.33 5.02 16.72
N ASP A 228 15.83 5.28 15.53
CA ASP A 228 15.46 6.62 15.06
C ASP A 228 14.03 7.01 15.49
N ASP A 229 13.28 6.10 16.10
CA ASP A 229 11.83 6.19 16.37
C ASP A 229 11.00 6.61 15.14
N ASN A 230 11.43 6.18 13.95
CA ASN A 230 10.83 6.57 12.67
C ASN A 230 9.93 5.46 12.10
N PHE A 231 8.62 5.60 12.30
CA PHE A 231 7.60 4.64 11.89
C PHE A 231 6.48 5.33 11.08
N PRO A 232 6.72 5.62 9.81
CA PRO A 232 5.71 6.31 8.99
C PRO A 232 4.45 5.48 8.78
N ALA A 233 3.29 6.16 8.78
CA ALA A 233 2.02 5.54 8.41
C ALA A 233 1.95 5.36 6.89
N ARG A 234 1.72 4.13 6.42
CA ARG A 234 1.45 3.81 5.00
C ARG A 234 -0.04 3.54 4.81
N GLU A 235 -0.59 3.93 3.66
CA GLU A 235 -2.00 3.69 3.34
C GLU A 235 -2.17 2.38 2.53
N THR A 236 -1.80 1.28 3.16
CA THR A 236 -1.90 -0.06 2.57
C THR A 236 -2.77 -0.93 3.46
N MET A 237 -3.80 -1.55 2.90
CA MET A 237 -4.72 -2.47 3.61
C MET A 237 -5.29 -1.88 4.91
N CYS A 238 -5.62 -0.58 4.91
CA CYS A 238 -6.11 0.13 6.09
C CYS A 238 -7.43 -0.41 6.63
N ASP A 239 -8.30 -0.97 5.78
CA ASP A 239 -9.60 -1.50 6.18
C ASP A 239 -9.50 -2.68 7.15
N TRP A 240 -8.36 -3.39 7.13
CA TRP A 240 -8.05 -4.49 8.06
C TRP A 240 -7.19 -4.06 9.24
N CYS A 241 -6.94 -2.75 9.39
CA CYS A 241 -6.09 -2.21 10.44
C CYS A 241 -6.90 -1.78 11.67
N GLY A 242 -6.73 -2.46 12.80
CA GLY A 242 -7.40 -2.12 14.06
C GLY A 242 -6.89 -0.86 14.75
N PHE A 243 -5.87 -0.16 14.21
CA PHE A 243 -5.20 0.96 14.89
C PHE A 243 -5.63 2.34 14.36
N TRP A 244 -6.81 2.49 13.78
CA TRP A 244 -7.28 3.76 13.23
C TRP A 244 -7.29 4.89 14.26
N GLU A 245 -7.61 4.60 15.51
CA GLU A 245 -7.63 5.58 16.61
C GLU A 245 -6.28 6.25 16.83
N TYR A 246 -5.19 5.52 16.58
CA TYR A 246 -3.81 5.96 16.79
C TYR A 246 -3.13 6.43 15.50
N CYS A 247 -3.79 6.26 14.34
CA CYS A 247 -3.21 6.54 13.04
C CYS A 247 -3.45 8.01 12.63
N PRO A 248 -2.41 8.81 12.37
CA PRO A 248 -2.58 10.21 11.99
C PRO A 248 -3.39 10.38 10.69
N LYS A 249 -3.37 9.36 9.81
CA LYS A 249 -4.12 9.38 8.54
C LYS A 249 -5.58 8.91 8.67
N LYS A 250 -5.93 8.12 9.69
CA LYS A 250 -7.26 7.49 9.84
C LYS A 250 -8.00 7.90 11.12
N LYS A 251 -7.34 8.56 12.06
CA LYS A 251 -7.93 8.96 13.35
C LYS A 251 -9.23 9.75 13.20
N HIS A 252 -9.28 10.68 12.26
CA HIS A 252 -10.49 11.47 12.04
C HIS A 252 -11.64 10.58 11.52
N LEU A 253 -11.37 9.68 10.56
CA LEU A 253 -12.38 8.73 10.06
C LEU A 253 -12.88 7.78 11.16
N PHE A 254 -11.99 7.36 12.07
CA PHE A 254 -12.37 6.54 13.22
C PHE A 254 -13.31 7.30 14.16
N GLN A 255 -13.02 8.57 14.46
CA GLN A 255 -13.88 9.42 15.27
C GLN A 255 -15.26 9.60 14.63
N ILE A 256 -15.30 9.86 13.31
CA ILE A 256 -16.55 10.00 12.56
C ILE A 256 -17.38 8.72 12.58
N LYS A 257 -16.75 7.53 12.42
CA LYS A 257 -17.47 6.24 12.47
C LYS A 257 -18.13 5.96 13.81
N LYS A 258 -17.64 6.53 14.90
CA LYS A 258 -18.24 6.41 16.26
C LYS A 258 -19.42 7.32 16.48
N LEU A 259 -19.63 8.33 15.63
CA LEU A 259 -20.75 9.27 15.77
C LEU A 259 -22.05 8.65 15.23
N PRO A 260 -23.18 8.88 15.90
CA PRO A 260 -24.49 8.56 15.34
C PRO A 260 -24.69 9.26 14.00
N LYS A 261 -25.38 8.62 13.03
CA LYS A 261 -25.57 9.17 11.69
C LYS A 261 -26.09 10.61 11.68
N ASN A 262 -26.99 10.99 12.63
CA ASN A 262 -27.56 12.32 12.73
C ASN A 262 -26.58 13.36 13.29
N GLU A 263 -25.67 12.97 14.18
CA GLU A 263 -24.62 13.84 14.74
C GLU A 263 -23.45 14.02 13.77
N TYR A 264 -23.17 13.01 12.94
CA TYR A 264 -22.16 13.08 11.89
C TYR A 264 -22.41 14.26 10.93
N LEU A 265 -23.70 14.48 10.56
CA LEU A 265 -24.09 15.61 9.72
C LEU A 265 -24.03 16.97 10.45
N LYS A 266 -23.93 16.96 11.78
CA LYS A 266 -23.76 18.16 12.61
C LYS A 266 -22.30 18.43 12.98
N ASP A 267 -21.38 17.53 12.65
CA ASP A 267 -19.96 17.72 12.91
C ASP A 267 -19.44 18.95 12.16
N SER A 268 -18.86 19.89 12.88
CA SER A 268 -18.36 21.15 12.33
C SER A 268 -17.28 20.92 11.27
N GLY A 269 -16.42 19.93 11.49
CA GLY A 269 -15.34 19.58 10.55
C GLY A 269 -15.87 19.01 9.24
N VAL A 270 -16.90 18.16 9.27
CA VAL A 270 -17.56 17.63 8.07
C VAL A 270 -18.30 18.72 7.30
N LYS A 271 -19.01 19.60 8.01
CA LYS A 271 -19.70 20.75 7.38
C LYS A 271 -18.71 21.68 6.68
N LEU A 272 -17.62 22.00 7.35
CA LEU A 272 -16.57 22.84 6.78
C LEU A 272 -15.93 22.19 5.54
N ALA A 273 -15.62 20.88 5.59
CA ALA A 273 -15.08 20.16 4.46
C ALA A 273 -16.05 20.13 3.26
N ASN A 274 -17.32 19.82 3.51
CA ASN A 274 -18.34 19.80 2.44
C ASN A 274 -18.54 21.20 1.84
N LYS A 275 -18.59 22.24 2.68
CA LYS A 275 -18.72 23.62 2.18
C LYS A 275 -17.52 24.06 1.38
N TYR A 276 -16.32 23.69 1.79
CA TYR A 276 -15.09 23.96 1.03
C TYR A 276 -15.11 23.27 -0.35
N ILE A 277 -15.54 22.00 -0.39
CA ILE A 277 -15.67 21.23 -1.65
C ILE A 277 -16.68 21.92 -2.58
N GLU A 278 -17.88 22.23 -2.07
CA GLU A 278 -18.93 22.94 -2.84
C GLU A 278 -18.42 24.26 -3.44
N LEU A 279 -17.76 25.08 -2.62
CA LEU A 279 -17.23 26.37 -3.08
C LEU A 279 -16.10 26.20 -4.09
N SER A 280 -15.26 25.21 -3.92
CA SER A 280 -14.16 24.88 -4.86
C SER A 280 -14.69 24.43 -6.22
N GLU A 281 -15.71 23.57 -6.24
CA GLU A 281 -16.38 23.14 -7.47
C GLU A 281 -17.05 24.30 -8.19
N ARG A 282 -17.79 25.14 -7.44
CA ARG A 282 -18.45 26.34 -7.98
C ARG A 282 -17.44 27.31 -8.58
N LYS A 283 -16.32 27.57 -7.89
CA LYS A 283 -15.21 28.39 -8.39
C LYS A 283 -14.64 27.84 -9.70
N SER A 284 -14.44 26.50 -9.77
CA SER A 284 -13.93 25.84 -10.97
C SER A 284 -14.88 26.00 -12.16
N ILE A 285 -16.19 25.84 -11.94
CA ILE A 285 -17.21 26.00 -12.98
C ILE A 285 -17.24 27.45 -13.50
N ILE A 286 -17.20 28.44 -12.59
CA ILE A 286 -17.18 29.87 -12.95
C ILE A 286 -15.93 30.19 -13.77
N ASN A 287 -14.76 29.75 -13.32
CA ASN A 287 -13.50 29.99 -14.04
C ASN A 287 -13.52 29.36 -15.46
N LYS A 288 -14.06 28.15 -15.59
CA LYS A 288 -14.19 27.51 -16.91
C LYS A 288 -15.11 28.27 -17.84
N LYS A 289 -16.28 28.73 -17.34
CA LYS A 289 -17.22 29.54 -18.14
C LYS A 289 -16.59 30.87 -18.54
N ALA A 290 -15.98 31.57 -17.58
CA ALA A 290 -15.30 32.85 -17.85
C ALA A 290 -14.19 32.70 -18.88
N LYS A 291 -13.38 31.62 -18.81
CA LYS A 291 -12.33 31.35 -19.80
C LYS A 291 -12.92 31.18 -21.20
N THR A 292 -13.99 30.40 -21.35
CA THR A 292 -14.63 30.16 -22.64
C THR A 292 -15.22 31.44 -23.22
N GLU A 293 -15.82 32.28 -22.37
CA GLU A 293 -16.39 33.57 -22.78
C GLU A 293 -15.30 34.56 -23.19
N VAL A 294 -14.19 34.63 -22.44
CA VAL A 294 -13.02 35.45 -22.82
C VAL A 294 -12.41 35.00 -24.12
N GLU A 295 -12.25 33.70 -24.34
CA GLU A 295 -11.76 33.16 -25.63
C GLU A 295 -12.69 33.52 -26.80
N SER A 296 -14.01 33.48 -26.59
CA SER A 296 -14.99 33.88 -27.62
C SER A 296 -14.89 35.35 -27.96
N LEU A 297 -14.82 36.21 -26.95
CA LEU A 297 -14.66 37.67 -27.14
C LEU A 297 -13.33 38.01 -27.80
N GLN A 298 -12.24 37.32 -27.43
CA GLN A 298 -10.95 37.53 -28.06
C GLN A 298 -10.98 37.22 -29.56
N ASN A 299 -11.61 36.11 -29.98
CA ASN A 299 -11.77 35.74 -31.39
C ASN A 299 -12.64 36.75 -32.15
N GLU A 300 -13.63 37.36 -31.49
CA GLU A 300 -14.46 38.39 -32.13
C GLU A 300 -13.68 39.72 -32.27
N MET A 301 -12.93 40.12 -31.24
CA MET A 301 -12.06 41.28 -31.26
C MET A 301 -11.02 41.18 -32.37
N GLU A 302 -10.35 40.04 -32.56
CA GLU A 302 -9.38 39.83 -33.65
C GLU A 302 -9.99 40.06 -35.05
N LYS A 303 -11.22 39.61 -35.26
CA LYS A 303 -11.93 39.83 -36.53
C LYS A 303 -12.23 41.31 -36.77
N VAL A 304 -12.64 42.03 -35.73
CA VAL A 304 -12.91 43.47 -35.81
C VAL A 304 -11.63 44.24 -36.00
N GLU A 305 -10.55 43.88 -35.32
CA GLU A 305 -9.21 44.47 -35.48
C GLU A 305 -8.69 44.33 -36.91
N GLU A 306 -8.79 43.13 -37.49
CA GLU A 306 -8.43 42.89 -38.90
C GLU A 306 -9.22 43.80 -39.85
N ALA A 307 -10.55 43.96 -39.61
CA ALA A 307 -11.39 44.83 -40.42
C ALA A 307 -11.00 46.31 -40.27
N ILE A 308 -10.68 46.80 -39.08
CA ILE A 308 -10.22 48.15 -38.81
C ILE A 308 -8.90 48.43 -39.53
N LEU A 309 -7.94 47.48 -39.45
CA LEU A 309 -6.63 47.62 -40.11
C LEU A 309 -6.80 47.73 -41.66
N LYS A 310 -7.62 46.85 -42.25
CA LYS A 310 -7.92 46.91 -43.70
C LYS A 310 -8.61 48.21 -44.10
N TYR A 311 -9.54 48.72 -43.28
CA TYR A 311 -10.21 49.99 -43.52
C TYR A 311 -9.24 51.16 -43.47
N ALA A 312 -8.40 51.21 -42.43
CA ALA A 312 -7.39 52.25 -42.22
C ALA A 312 -6.35 52.28 -43.36
N GLU A 313 -5.90 51.12 -43.80
CA GLU A 313 -4.96 50.99 -44.89
C GLU A 313 -5.54 51.46 -46.23
N LYS A 314 -6.78 51.09 -46.55
CA LYS A 314 -7.52 51.54 -47.75
C LYS A 314 -7.69 53.05 -47.78
N HIS A 315 -7.97 53.67 -46.62
CA HIS A 315 -8.24 55.10 -46.55
C HIS A 315 -7.00 55.93 -46.16
N LYS A 316 -5.83 55.28 -45.94
CA LYS A 316 -4.55 55.93 -45.52
C LYS A 316 -4.70 56.78 -44.24
N ILE A 317 -5.40 56.26 -43.25
CA ILE A 317 -5.65 56.92 -41.96
C ILE A 317 -5.01 56.12 -40.83
N GLU A 318 -4.59 56.79 -39.75
CA GLU A 318 -3.97 56.20 -38.56
C GLU A 318 -4.92 56.22 -37.36
N THR A 319 -6.10 56.82 -37.53
CA THR A 319 -7.11 56.93 -36.46
C THR A 319 -8.49 56.68 -37.05
N VAL A 320 -9.24 55.76 -36.43
CA VAL A 320 -10.62 55.46 -36.77
C VAL A 320 -11.53 56.00 -35.65
N GLN A 321 -12.39 56.95 -35.99
CA GLN A 321 -13.28 57.57 -35.02
C GLN A 321 -14.54 56.73 -34.79
N GLY A 322 -14.81 56.34 -33.55
CA GLY A 322 -16.07 55.79 -33.10
C GLY A 322 -17.03 56.91 -32.61
N SER A 323 -18.20 56.53 -32.11
CA SER A 323 -19.19 57.50 -31.58
C SER A 323 -18.72 58.20 -30.32
N GLU A 324 -18.05 57.50 -29.43
CA GLU A 324 -17.60 58.02 -28.14
C GLU A 324 -16.08 57.97 -27.97
N MET A 325 -15.39 57.04 -28.61
CA MET A 325 -13.96 56.81 -28.52
C MET A 325 -13.35 56.64 -29.89
N GLN A 326 -12.02 56.79 -29.97
CA GLN A 326 -11.26 56.57 -31.20
C GLN A 326 -10.29 55.38 -31.06
N VAL A 327 -10.07 54.66 -32.15
CA VAL A 327 -9.05 53.63 -32.26
C VAL A 327 -7.83 54.20 -32.97
N ILE A 328 -6.70 54.25 -32.33
CA ILE A 328 -5.43 54.74 -32.86
C ILE A 328 -4.61 53.55 -33.29
N ILE A 329 -4.11 53.57 -34.53
CA ILE A 329 -3.30 52.52 -35.12
C ILE A 329 -1.84 52.96 -35.06
N ASN A 330 -1.12 52.43 -34.09
CA ASN A 330 0.31 52.67 -33.93
C ASN A 330 1.12 51.56 -34.63
N LYS A 331 1.86 51.92 -35.66
CA LYS A 331 2.77 50.98 -36.32
C LYS A 331 4.15 51.05 -35.68
N ASN A 332 4.32 50.39 -34.57
CA ASN A 332 5.63 50.26 -33.90
C ASN A 332 6.35 49.02 -34.45
N LYS A 333 7.65 49.13 -34.56
CA LYS A 333 8.49 47.95 -34.83
C LYS A 333 8.93 47.43 -33.49
N ASP A 334 8.24 46.41 -33.01
CA ASP A 334 8.60 45.73 -31.75
C ASP A 334 9.48 44.53 -32.04
N TYR A 335 10.43 44.29 -31.15
CA TYR A 335 11.27 43.11 -31.21
C TYR A 335 10.49 41.93 -30.65
N VAL A 336 10.33 40.87 -31.44
CA VAL A 336 9.73 39.63 -30.98
C VAL A 336 10.83 38.72 -30.47
N PHE A 337 11.00 38.69 -29.14
CA PHE A 337 11.98 37.82 -28.50
C PHE A 337 11.46 36.39 -28.40
N PRO A 338 12.35 35.39 -28.63
CA PRO A 338 11.98 33.98 -28.43
C PRO A 338 11.71 33.72 -26.96
N THR A 339 10.71 32.86 -26.69
CA THR A 339 10.41 32.33 -25.35
C THR A 339 10.73 30.86 -25.32
N LYS A 340 10.88 30.27 -24.10
CA LYS A 340 11.11 28.82 -23.96
C LYS A 340 10.04 27.95 -24.57
N SER A 341 8.83 28.48 -24.72
CA SER A 341 7.67 27.77 -25.30
C SER A 341 7.51 27.97 -26.80
N SER A 342 8.01 29.08 -27.36
CA SER A 342 7.88 29.38 -28.79
C SER A 342 9.08 28.91 -29.62
N ASP A 343 10.31 29.06 -29.08
CA ASP A 343 11.55 28.67 -29.77
C ASP A 343 12.67 28.53 -28.72
N LEU A 344 12.87 27.29 -28.25
CA LEU A 344 13.83 27.00 -27.17
C LEU A 344 15.28 27.26 -27.59
N GLU A 345 15.62 26.89 -28.82
CA GLU A 345 17.01 27.01 -29.31
C GLU A 345 17.45 28.46 -29.39
N ARG A 346 16.65 29.33 -30.00
CA ARG A 346 16.90 30.78 -30.05
C ARG A 346 16.82 31.43 -28.68
N TYR A 347 16.00 30.93 -27.78
CA TYR A 347 15.91 31.42 -26.40
C TYR A 347 17.22 31.15 -25.66
N GLU A 348 17.74 29.93 -25.75
CA GLU A 348 19.01 29.56 -25.11
C GLU A 348 20.21 30.30 -25.70
N GLU A 349 20.20 30.49 -27.01
CA GLU A 349 21.24 31.30 -27.69
C GLU A 349 21.22 32.76 -27.20
N LEU A 350 20.04 33.38 -27.11
CA LEU A 350 19.87 34.74 -26.60
C LEU A 350 20.24 34.84 -25.10
N GLU A 351 19.86 33.85 -24.29
CA GLU A 351 20.21 33.80 -22.87
C GLU A 351 21.71 33.71 -22.67
N ASN A 352 22.38 32.86 -23.44
CA ASN A 352 23.85 32.70 -23.35
C ASN A 352 24.57 33.98 -23.82
N LEU A 353 24.13 34.59 -24.90
CA LEU A 353 24.67 35.86 -25.37
C LEU A 353 24.56 36.95 -24.31
N LEU A 354 23.44 37.04 -23.60
CA LEU A 354 23.22 38.06 -22.57
C LEU A 354 24.01 37.80 -21.29
N LYS A 355 24.21 36.52 -20.93
CA LYS A 355 25.01 36.11 -19.75
C LYS A 355 26.45 36.55 -19.83
N GLU A 356 27.02 36.69 -21.04
CA GLU A 356 28.37 37.13 -21.28
C GLU A 356 28.52 38.66 -21.22
N THR A 357 27.43 39.40 -20.98
CA THR A 357 27.40 40.85 -20.99
C THR A 357 27.09 41.44 -19.62
N LYS A 358 27.50 42.70 -19.41
CA LYS A 358 27.15 43.50 -18.21
C LYS A 358 25.64 43.77 -18.05
N TYR A 359 24.84 43.46 -19.05
CA TYR A 359 23.40 43.72 -19.06
C TYR A 359 22.57 42.57 -18.49
N TRP A 360 23.21 41.41 -18.21
CA TRP A 360 22.54 40.25 -17.66
C TRP A 360 21.71 40.57 -16.41
N ASP A 361 22.30 41.31 -15.47
CA ASP A 361 21.64 41.66 -14.21
C ASP A 361 20.38 42.53 -14.39
N SER A 362 20.30 43.28 -15.50
CA SER A 362 19.12 44.12 -15.79
C SER A 362 18.00 43.38 -16.52
N VAL A 363 18.30 42.23 -17.12
CA VAL A 363 17.30 41.45 -17.90
C VAL A 363 16.97 40.08 -17.27
N SER A 364 17.78 39.61 -16.28
CA SER A 364 17.52 38.38 -15.54
C SER A 364 16.57 38.59 -14.37
N SER A 365 15.72 37.64 -14.09
CA SER A 365 14.80 37.68 -12.94
C SER A 365 15.01 36.45 -12.04
N ILE A 366 14.78 36.62 -10.73
CA ILE A 366 14.79 35.52 -9.75
C ILE A 366 13.62 34.61 -9.97
N ASN A 367 13.88 33.33 -10.21
CA ASN A 367 12.86 32.31 -10.30
C ASN A 367 12.76 31.57 -8.95
N SER A 368 11.86 32.01 -8.07
CA SER A 368 11.66 31.46 -6.73
C SER A 368 11.36 29.94 -6.75
N TYR A 369 10.52 29.49 -7.67
CA TYR A 369 10.17 28.06 -7.79
C TYR A 369 11.40 27.17 -8.07
N LYS A 370 12.30 27.61 -8.96
CA LYS A 370 13.54 26.86 -9.22
C LYS A 370 14.49 26.89 -8.04
N ILE A 371 14.54 28.00 -7.30
CA ILE A 371 15.37 28.10 -6.09
C ILE A 371 14.84 27.14 -5.01
N GLU A 372 13.54 27.09 -4.79
CA GLU A 372 12.91 26.15 -3.86
C GLU A 372 13.22 24.70 -4.24
N GLN A 373 13.14 24.34 -5.52
CA GLN A 373 13.48 23.02 -6.01
C GLN A 373 14.96 22.68 -5.74
N LEU A 374 15.88 23.59 -6.01
CA LEU A 374 17.32 23.40 -5.77
C LEU A 374 17.65 23.26 -4.27
N LEU A 375 16.92 23.99 -3.40
CA LEU A 375 17.02 23.87 -1.95
C LEU A 375 16.51 22.53 -1.47
N ALA A 376 15.37 22.05 -2.00
CA ALA A 376 14.76 20.77 -1.66
C ALA A 376 15.61 19.57 -2.10
N GLU A 377 16.26 19.66 -3.26
CA GLU A 377 17.13 18.63 -3.82
C GLU A 377 18.58 18.66 -3.23
N ASN A 378 18.85 19.54 -2.26
CA ASN A 378 20.18 19.76 -1.67
C ASN A 378 21.30 19.98 -2.70
N LYS A 379 20.97 20.62 -3.83
CA LYS A 379 21.94 20.96 -4.89
C LYS A 379 22.72 22.25 -4.65
N ILE A 380 22.40 22.97 -3.57
CA ILE A 380 23.04 24.21 -3.15
C ILE A 380 23.92 23.91 -1.94
N ASP A 381 25.14 24.44 -1.94
CA ASP A 381 26.04 24.28 -0.81
C ASP A 381 25.50 24.93 0.48
N GLU A 382 25.83 24.38 1.64
CA GLU A 382 25.26 24.78 2.94
C GLU A 382 25.54 26.27 3.28
N LYS A 383 26.63 26.85 2.81
CA LYS A 383 26.96 28.25 3.06
C LYS A 383 26.06 29.20 2.27
N LEU A 384 25.80 28.86 1.00
CA LEU A 384 24.87 29.59 0.14
C LEU A 384 23.44 29.40 0.58
N LYS A 385 23.05 28.17 0.95
CA LYS A 385 21.73 27.84 1.50
C LYS A 385 21.37 28.70 2.71
N LYS A 386 22.29 28.82 3.67
CA LYS A 386 22.07 29.69 4.85
C LYS A 386 21.83 31.14 4.47
N LYS A 387 22.55 31.67 3.47
CA LYS A 387 22.34 33.04 2.99
C LYS A 387 21.00 33.24 2.28
N ILE A 388 20.57 32.27 1.47
CA ILE A 388 19.28 32.31 0.79
C ILE A 388 18.14 32.28 1.82
N ILE A 389 18.20 31.41 2.82
CA ILE A 389 17.18 31.30 3.87
C ILE A 389 17.12 32.57 4.73
N ALA A 390 18.23 33.26 4.94
CA ALA A 390 18.25 34.54 5.65
C ALA A 390 17.53 35.65 4.88
N LEU A 391 17.49 35.60 3.54
CA LEU A 391 16.80 36.54 2.67
C LEU A 391 15.37 36.14 2.35
N ALA A 392 15.06 34.83 2.44
CA ALA A 392 13.75 34.25 2.19
C ALA A 392 13.43 33.28 3.34
N PRO A 393 12.97 33.77 4.49
CA PRO A 393 12.66 32.93 5.65
C PRO A 393 11.55 31.92 5.29
N VAL A 394 11.67 30.71 5.86
CA VAL A 394 10.67 29.67 5.68
C VAL A 394 9.46 30.00 6.52
N GLU A 395 8.34 30.24 5.87
CA GLU A 395 7.03 30.41 6.52
C GLU A 395 6.25 29.11 6.40
N GLU A 396 5.54 28.74 7.46
CA GLU A 396 4.63 27.58 7.43
C GLU A 396 3.38 27.95 6.63
N VAL A 397 3.31 27.43 5.39
CA VAL A 397 2.14 27.65 4.52
C VAL A 397 1.22 26.43 4.60
N VAL A 398 0.09 26.58 5.28
CA VAL A 398 -0.95 25.55 5.34
C VAL A 398 -1.79 25.60 4.07
N LYS A 399 -1.71 24.55 3.24
CA LYS A 399 -2.54 24.40 2.03
C LYS A 399 -3.57 23.30 2.21
N ILE A 400 -4.83 23.62 1.94
CA ILE A 400 -5.93 22.65 1.92
C ILE A 400 -6.08 22.12 0.48
N SER A 401 -6.09 20.80 0.33
CA SER A 401 -6.30 20.16 -0.97
C SER A 401 -7.46 19.16 -0.92
N ILE A 402 -8.16 19.01 -2.04
CA ILE A 402 -9.25 18.04 -2.21
C ILE A 402 -8.71 16.84 -2.98
N ARG A 403 -8.93 15.62 -2.45
CA ARG A 403 -8.69 14.37 -3.18
C ARG A 403 -10.00 13.64 -3.42
N LYS A 404 -10.20 13.13 -4.64
CA LYS A 404 -11.24 12.13 -4.90
C LYS A 404 -10.94 10.87 -4.09
N LYS A 405 -11.97 10.30 -3.48
CA LYS A 405 -11.89 9.01 -2.79
C LYS A 405 -11.65 7.87 -3.75
#